data_7259085525b9421795dd423a1e15a9b7
#
_entry.id   7259085525b9421795dd423a1e15a9b7
#
_cell.length_a   1.000
_cell.length_b   1.000
_cell.length_c   1.000
_cell.angle_alpha   90.00
_cell.angle_beta   90.00
_cell.angle_gamma   90.00
#
_symmetry.space_group_name_H-M   'P 1'
#
loop_
_entity.id
_entity.type
_entity.pdbx_description
1 polymer ?
#
loop_
_entity_poly.entity_id
_entity_poly.type
_entity_poly.pdbx_seq_one_letter_code
_entity_poly.pdbx_strand_id
1 'polypeptide(L)'
;MARHPLVDQLRFTRKEFMRAIRGVSAEDAVKRILPMNSLSWNVGHLAWQEQRYFLHFGQGTTLYPDIAKEFAYGAPGTTPSLDRVVKAWKDITKAADPWLEELTSEVLGTRAVSRGKEIAYTHGNLLQRVIYHYWYHTGENMAIRQNLGHSSLPEFVGNLDDAAPYRPDR
;
A
#
# COMPACT_ATOMS: atom_id res chain seq x y z
N MET A 1 -24.15 -0.15 -6.09
CA MET A 1 -24.03 -1.33 -5.18
C MET A 1 -23.21 -0.92 -3.96
N ALA A 2 -23.34 -1.62 -2.82
CA ALA A 2 -22.44 -1.38 -1.69
C ALA A 2 -21.02 -1.86 -2.07
N ARG A 3 -20.00 -1.13 -1.62
CA ARG A 3 -18.59 -1.48 -1.82
C ARG A 3 -18.26 -2.83 -1.18
N HIS A 4 -17.42 -3.63 -1.83
CA HIS A 4 -16.97 -4.91 -1.28
C HIS A 4 -16.21 -4.71 0.05
N PRO A 5 -16.45 -5.53 1.09
CA PRO A 5 -15.84 -5.36 2.42
C PRO A 5 -14.31 -5.32 2.42
N LEU A 6 -13.64 -6.11 1.56
CA LEU A 6 -12.17 -6.06 1.45
C LEU A 6 -11.65 -4.71 0.93
N VAL A 7 -12.43 -3.97 0.14
CA VAL A 7 -12.04 -2.65 -0.32
C VAL A 7 -12.11 -1.63 0.83
N ASP A 8 -13.09 -1.77 1.73
CA ASP A 8 -13.13 -0.96 2.96
C ASP A 8 -11.93 -1.27 3.86
N GLN A 9 -11.54 -2.55 3.99
CA GLN A 9 -10.34 -2.95 4.72
C GLN A 9 -9.07 -2.33 4.10
N LEU A 10 -8.93 -2.34 2.77
CA LEU A 10 -7.81 -1.68 2.09
C LEU A 10 -7.77 -0.18 2.38
N ARG A 11 -8.90 0.51 2.28
CA ARG A 11 -8.99 1.96 2.55
C ARG A 11 -8.63 2.31 3.98
N PHE A 12 -9.12 1.53 4.93
CA PHE A 12 -8.73 1.65 6.33
C PHE A 12 -7.21 1.46 6.49
N THR A 13 -6.67 0.41 5.92
CA THR A 13 -5.23 0.10 5.97
C THR A 13 -4.37 1.22 5.38
N ARG A 14 -4.74 1.77 4.21
CA ARG A 14 -4.06 2.95 3.61
C ARG A 14 -4.08 4.17 4.54
N LYS A 15 -5.22 4.43 5.19
CA LYS A 15 -5.36 5.53 6.14
C LYS A 15 -4.45 5.35 7.36
N GLU A 16 -4.39 4.14 7.90
CA GLU A 16 -3.53 3.81 9.04
C GLU A 16 -2.04 3.90 8.67
N PHE A 17 -1.65 3.42 7.50
CA PHE A 17 -0.28 3.58 7.02
C PHE A 17 0.13 5.05 6.89
N MET A 18 -0.72 5.89 6.32
CA MET A 18 -0.47 7.34 6.24
C MET A 18 -0.44 8.00 7.63
N ARG A 19 -1.20 7.47 8.59
CA ARG A 19 -1.15 7.91 9.99
C ARG A 19 0.18 7.53 10.64
N ALA A 20 0.74 6.36 10.29
CA ALA A 20 2.04 5.90 10.81
C ALA A 20 3.21 6.81 10.43
N ILE A 21 3.13 7.51 9.30
CA ILE A 21 4.21 8.42 8.84
C ILE A 21 3.90 9.90 9.08
N ARG A 22 2.73 10.22 9.66
CA ARG A 22 2.35 11.62 9.92
C ARG A 22 3.32 12.26 10.91
N GLY A 23 3.76 13.49 10.59
CA GLY A 23 4.66 14.28 11.43
C GLY A 23 6.11 13.82 11.40
N VAL A 24 6.47 12.85 10.55
CA VAL A 24 7.89 12.51 10.32
C VAL A 24 8.53 13.64 9.51
N SER A 25 9.70 14.11 9.96
CA SER A 25 10.48 15.13 9.25
C SER A 25 11.03 14.58 7.93
N ALA A 26 11.32 15.47 6.97
CA ALA A 26 11.97 15.07 5.72
C ALA A 26 13.34 14.40 5.97
N GLU A 27 14.06 14.86 6.98
CA GLU A 27 15.34 14.29 7.40
C GLU A 27 15.19 12.86 7.96
N ASP A 28 14.24 12.64 8.88
CA ASP A 28 14.03 11.32 9.48
C ASP A 28 13.46 10.32 8.49
N ALA A 29 12.63 10.77 7.56
CA ALA A 29 12.01 9.91 6.56
C ALA A 29 13.03 9.21 5.64
N VAL A 30 14.20 9.80 5.45
CA VAL A 30 15.26 9.25 4.58
C VAL A 30 16.36 8.53 5.37
N LYS A 31 16.36 8.57 6.71
CA LYS A 31 17.32 7.84 7.53
C LYS A 31 17.12 6.34 7.40
N ARG A 32 18.21 5.60 7.29
CA ARG A 32 18.21 4.13 7.29
C ARG A 32 18.84 3.62 8.58
N ILE A 33 18.15 2.71 9.23
CA ILE A 33 18.66 1.94 10.39
C ILE A 33 18.86 0.51 9.87
N LEU A 34 20.09 0.21 9.46
CA LEU A 34 20.41 -1.08 8.84
C LEU A 34 20.04 -2.27 9.74
N PRO A 35 19.48 -3.35 9.17
CA PRO A 35 19.29 -3.61 7.73
C PRO A 35 17.97 -3.07 7.15
N MET A 36 17.13 -2.37 7.90
CA MET A 36 15.82 -1.85 7.47
C MET A 36 15.96 -0.83 6.33
N ASN A 37 14.90 -0.68 5.55
CA ASN A 37 14.76 0.41 4.59
C ASN A 37 14.43 1.73 5.29
N SER A 38 14.44 2.85 4.56
CA SER A 38 13.94 4.11 5.08
C SER A 38 12.41 4.17 5.04
N LEU A 39 11.79 5.01 5.89
CA LEU A 39 10.35 5.27 5.85
C LEU A 39 9.88 5.67 4.45
N SER A 40 10.63 6.57 3.80
CA SER A 40 10.30 7.03 2.44
C SER A 40 10.40 5.91 1.40
N TRP A 41 11.35 4.99 1.52
CA TRP A 41 11.45 3.84 0.62
C TRP A 41 10.22 2.93 0.77
N ASN A 42 9.77 2.68 2.00
CA ASN A 42 8.57 1.86 2.25
C ASN A 42 7.31 2.44 1.60
N VAL A 43 7.15 3.77 1.58
CA VAL A 43 6.06 4.42 0.84
C VAL A 43 6.15 4.15 -0.66
N GLY A 44 7.34 4.30 -1.25
CA GLY A 44 7.56 4.02 -2.67
C GLY A 44 7.33 2.55 -3.02
N HIS A 45 7.73 1.62 -2.15
CA HIS A 45 7.53 0.19 -2.33
C HIS A 45 6.04 -0.20 -2.32
N LEU A 46 5.24 0.35 -1.41
CA LEU A 46 3.80 0.15 -1.40
C LEU A 46 3.11 0.80 -2.60
N ALA A 47 3.55 1.97 -3.03
CA ALA A 47 3.07 2.61 -4.25
C ALA A 47 3.33 1.73 -5.49
N TRP A 48 4.55 1.17 -5.61
CA TRP A 48 4.89 0.21 -6.66
C TRP A 48 3.97 -1.01 -6.65
N GLN A 49 3.73 -1.61 -5.47
CA GLN A 49 2.88 -2.80 -5.38
C GLN A 49 1.44 -2.50 -5.78
N GLU A 50 0.86 -1.38 -5.34
CA GLU A 50 -0.49 -0.96 -5.74
C GLU A 50 -0.59 -0.71 -7.24
N GLN A 51 0.36 0.00 -7.83
CA GLN A 51 0.39 0.18 -9.27
C GLN A 51 0.43 -1.16 -10.01
N ARG A 52 1.30 -2.09 -9.55
CA ARG A 52 1.43 -3.39 -10.18
C ARG A 52 0.11 -4.19 -10.13
N TYR A 53 -0.57 -4.19 -8.98
CA TYR A 53 -1.72 -5.07 -8.80
C TYR A 53 -3.03 -4.45 -9.27
N PHE A 54 -3.25 -3.17 -8.98
CA PHE A 54 -4.54 -2.54 -9.25
C PHE A 54 -4.58 -1.77 -10.57
N LEU A 55 -3.47 -1.18 -11.00
CA LEU A 55 -3.41 -0.52 -12.30
C LEU A 55 -2.95 -1.48 -13.40
N HIS A 56 -1.78 -2.11 -13.23
CA HIS A 56 -1.24 -2.95 -14.31
C HIS A 56 -2.04 -4.24 -14.49
N PHE A 57 -2.26 -5.03 -13.43
CA PHE A 57 -3.00 -6.28 -13.52
C PHE A 57 -4.52 -6.09 -13.57
N GLY A 58 -5.07 -5.09 -12.85
CA GLY A 58 -6.50 -4.82 -12.80
C GLY A 58 -7.02 -4.04 -13.99
N GLN A 59 -6.27 -3.06 -14.48
CA GLN A 59 -6.74 -2.07 -15.46
C GLN A 59 -5.89 -2.00 -16.74
N GLY A 60 -4.78 -2.72 -16.84
CA GLY A 60 -3.86 -2.68 -17.98
C GLY A 60 -3.09 -1.36 -18.14
N THR A 61 -3.02 -0.51 -17.11
CA THR A 61 -2.42 0.82 -17.15
C THR A 61 -1.20 0.95 -16.23
N THR A 62 -0.37 1.97 -16.45
CA THR A 62 0.82 2.26 -15.65
C THR A 62 1.05 3.76 -15.63
N LEU A 63 1.10 4.38 -14.43
CA LEU A 63 1.34 5.81 -14.28
C LEU A 63 2.82 6.16 -14.12
N TYR A 64 3.56 5.33 -13.40
CA TYR A 64 4.97 5.52 -13.07
C TYR A 64 5.79 4.36 -13.62
N PRO A 65 6.21 4.38 -14.91
CA PRO A 65 6.85 3.23 -15.56
C PRO A 65 8.18 2.80 -14.90
N ASP A 66 8.90 3.75 -14.30
CA ASP A 66 10.19 3.48 -13.67
C ASP A 66 10.12 3.11 -12.19
N ILE A 67 8.95 3.18 -11.56
CA ILE A 67 8.79 2.94 -10.12
C ILE A 67 9.30 1.54 -9.70
N ALA A 68 9.20 0.54 -10.58
CA ALA A 68 9.68 -0.80 -10.31
C ALA A 68 11.21 -0.88 -10.20
N LYS A 69 11.95 -0.03 -10.92
CA LYS A 69 13.42 -0.01 -10.88
C LYS A 69 13.93 0.44 -9.51
N GLU A 70 13.17 1.34 -8.86
CA GLU A 70 13.57 1.92 -7.58
C GLU A 70 12.99 1.15 -6.37
N PHE A 71 11.79 0.56 -6.51
CA PHE A 71 11.01 0.11 -5.37
C PHE A 71 10.48 -1.32 -5.48
N ALA A 72 10.78 -2.07 -6.54
CA ALA A 72 10.38 -3.48 -6.60
C ALA A 72 11.09 -4.32 -5.52
N TYR A 73 10.54 -5.49 -5.22
CA TYR A 73 11.23 -6.46 -4.37
C TYR A 73 12.63 -6.75 -4.92
N GLY A 74 13.64 -6.62 -4.06
CA GLY A 74 15.06 -6.77 -4.44
C GLY A 74 15.70 -5.52 -5.05
N ALA A 75 14.97 -4.41 -5.21
CA ALA A 75 15.56 -3.14 -5.61
C ALA A 75 16.47 -2.57 -4.51
N PRO A 76 17.46 -1.72 -4.86
CA PRO A 76 18.33 -1.12 -3.87
C PRO A 76 17.58 -0.32 -2.82
N GLY A 77 17.99 -0.43 -1.57
CA GLY A 77 17.45 0.39 -0.47
C GLY A 77 17.92 1.84 -0.59
N THR A 78 17.24 2.63 -1.41
CA THR A 78 17.51 4.06 -1.59
C THR A 78 16.81 4.93 -0.55
N THR A 79 17.10 6.22 -0.55
CA THR A 79 16.53 7.20 0.38
C THR A 79 15.84 8.34 -0.38
N PRO A 80 14.73 8.05 -1.08
CA PRO A 80 14.00 9.06 -1.87
C PRO A 80 13.39 10.13 -0.94
N SER A 81 13.15 11.34 -1.45
CA SER A 81 12.40 12.32 -0.67
C SER A 81 10.99 11.85 -0.37
N LEU A 82 10.51 12.08 0.87
CA LEU A 82 9.18 11.65 1.31
C LEU A 82 8.08 12.23 0.42
N ASP A 83 8.16 13.52 0.07
CA ASP A 83 7.16 14.21 -0.75
C ASP A 83 7.01 13.57 -2.12
N ARG A 84 8.13 13.17 -2.76
CA ARG A 84 8.09 12.50 -4.07
C ARG A 84 7.33 11.19 -4.01
N VAL A 85 7.65 10.35 -3.03
CA VAL A 85 7.02 9.01 -2.94
C VAL A 85 5.58 9.07 -2.44
N VAL A 86 5.26 10.02 -1.55
CA VAL A 86 3.88 10.28 -1.11
C VAL A 86 3.04 10.80 -2.28
N LYS A 87 3.59 11.68 -3.14
CA LYS A 87 2.90 12.11 -4.36
C LYS A 87 2.61 10.93 -5.26
N ALA A 88 3.59 10.10 -5.57
CA ALA A 88 3.41 8.92 -6.41
C ALA A 88 2.37 7.96 -5.82
N TRP A 89 2.44 7.71 -4.51
CA TRP A 89 1.46 6.88 -3.80
C TRP A 89 0.04 7.45 -3.92
N LYS A 90 -0.15 8.77 -3.71
CA LYS A 90 -1.46 9.42 -3.85
C LYS A 90 -2.01 9.33 -5.26
N ASP A 91 -1.19 9.57 -6.26
CA ASP A 91 -1.61 9.52 -7.67
C ASP A 91 -2.05 8.08 -8.05
N ILE A 92 -1.26 7.09 -7.65
CA ILE A 92 -1.54 5.67 -7.93
C ILE A 92 -2.81 5.21 -7.21
N THR A 93 -2.94 5.49 -5.91
CA THR A 93 -4.12 5.08 -5.13
C THR A 93 -5.39 5.74 -5.64
N LYS A 94 -5.32 7.03 -5.98
CA LYS A 94 -6.43 7.77 -6.60
C LYS A 94 -6.85 7.16 -7.95
N ALA A 95 -5.90 6.75 -8.78
CA ALA A 95 -6.19 6.12 -10.07
C ALA A 95 -6.75 4.69 -9.91
N ALA A 96 -6.40 3.99 -8.84
CA ALA A 96 -6.92 2.65 -8.55
C ALA A 96 -8.35 2.67 -7.98
N ASP A 97 -8.73 3.73 -7.28
CA ASP A 97 -9.99 3.80 -6.54
C ASP A 97 -11.25 3.53 -7.39
N PRO A 98 -11.44 4.07 -8.61
CA PRO A 98 -12.63 3.79 -9.41
C PRO A 98 -12.80 2.29 -9.70
N TRP A 99 -11.72 1.61 -10.07
CA TRP A 99 -11.75 0.17 -10.32
C TRP A 99 -12.03 -0.64 -9.04
N LEU A 100 -11.44 -0.25 -7.92
CA LEU A 100 -11.67 -0.89 -6.62
C LEU A 100 -13.13 -0.76 -6.15
N GLU A 101 -13.81 0.36 -6.46
CA GLU A 101 -15.23 0.57 -6.12
C GLU A 101 -16.17 -0.41 -6.84
N GLU A 102 -15.79 -0.90 -8.00
CA GLU A 102 -16.59 -1.79 -8.85
C GLU A 102 -16.35 -3.28 -8.57
N LEU A 103 -15.40 -3.63 -7.68
CA LEU A 103 -15.05 -5.01 -7.38
C LEU A 103 -16.21 -5.75 -6.70
N THR A 104 -16.53 -6.91 -7.25
CA THR A 104 -17.45 -7.89 -6.68
C THR A 104 -16.72 -9.16 -6.27
N SER A 105 -17.34 -10.02 -5.47
CA SER A 105 -16.78 -11.33 -5.11
C SER A 105 -16.50 -12.19 -6.33
N GLU A 106 -17.32 -12.07 -7.38
CA GLU A 106 -17.09 -12.76 -8.64
C GLU A 106 -15.78 -12.29 -9.29
N VAL A 107 -15.60 -10.97 -9.45
CA VAL A 107 -14.36 -10.40 -10.01
C VAL A 107 -13.14 -10.74 -9.15
N LEU A 108 -13.27 -10.68 -7.82
CA LEU A 108 -12.17 -11.05 -6.91
C LEU A 108 -11.78 -12.52 -7.04
N GLY A 109 -12.70 -13.41 -7.41
CA GLY A 109 -12.43 -14.81 -7.69
C GLY A 109 -11.71 -15.08 -9.01
N THR A 110 -11.71 -14.13 -9.95
CA THR A 110 -11.04 -14.30 -11.26
C THR A 110 -9.54 -14.15 -11.16
N ARG A 111 -8.81 -14.80 -12.07
CA ARG A 111 -7.36 -14.66 -12.19
C ARG A 111 -6.99 -13.30 -12.80
N ALA A 112 -5.97 -12.68 -12.22
CA ALA A 112 -5.44 -11.45 -12.77
C ALA A 112 -4.66 -11.74 -14.08
N VAL A 113 -4.59 -10.71 -14.93
CA VAL A 113 -3.96 -10.81 -16.26
C VAL A 113 -2.73 -9.92 -16.32
N SER A 114 -1.65 -10.44 -16.88
CA SER A 114 -0.44 -9.67 -17.19
C SER A 114 0.01 -9.96 -18.62
N ARG A 115 0.17 -8.91 -19.43
CA ARG A 115 0.58 -9.00 -20.84
C ARG A 115 -0.29 -9.98 -21.64
N GLY A 116 -1.61 -9.93 -21.42
CA GLY A 116 -2.59 -10.79 -22.11
C GLY A 116 -2.63 -12.25 -21.67
N LYS A 117 -1.94 -12.62 -20.58
CA LYS A 117 -1.94 -13.98 -20.02
C LYS A 117 -2.39 -13.96 -18.56
N GLU A 118 -3.20 -14.94 -18.18
CA GLU A 118 -3.54 -15.17 -16.79
C GLU A 118 -2.27 -15.49 -15.96
N ILE A 119 -2.24 -14.94 -14.75
CA ILE A 119 -1.20 -15.26 -13.76
C ILE A 119 -1.78 -16.18 -12.66
N ALA A 120 -0.92 -16.73 -11.82
CA ALA A 120 -1.31 -17.70 -10.80
C ALA A 120 -2.21 -17.16 -9.68
N TYR A 121 -2.40 -15.83 -9.60
CA TYR A 121 -3.09 -15.17 -8.48
C TYR A 121 -4.43 -14.61 -8.93
N THR A 122 -5.46 -14.74 -8.05
CA THR A 122 -6.73 -14.04 -8.22
C THR A 122 -6.62 -12.58 -7.76
N HIS A 123 -7.53 -11.73 -8.23
CA HIS A 123 -7.62 -10.34 -7.77
C HIS A 123 -7.84 -10.25 -6.25
N GLY A 124 -8.64 -11.15 -5.68
CA GLY A 124 -8.86 -11.23 -4.23
C GLY A 124 -7.57 -11.51 -3.45
N ASN A 125 -6.78 -12.49 -3.91
CA ASN A 125 -5.49 -12.79 -3.27
C ASN A 125 -4.51 -11.62 -3.37
N LEU A 126 -4.51 -10.88 -4.48
CA LEU A 126 -3.67 -9.70 -4.64
C LEU A 126 -4.12 -8.58 -3.71
N LEU A 127 -5.43 -8.35 -3.58
CA LEU A 127 -6.00 -7.35 -2.66
C LEU A 127 -5.65 -7.66 -1.20
N GLN A 128 -5.86 -8.90 -0.75
CA GLN A 128 -5.47 -9.34 0.59
C GLN A 128 -3.97 -9.18 0.83
N ARG A 129 -3.14 -9.55 -0.16
CA ARG A 129 -1.68 -9.40 -0.07
C ARG A 129 -1.29 -7.94 0.14
N VAL A 130 -1.93 -6.99 -0.56
CA VAL A 130 -1.67 -5.56 -0.37
C VAL A 130 -2.03 -5.13 1.05
N ILE A 131 -3.21 -5.52 1.57
CA ILE A 131 -3.63 -5.20 2.93
C ILE A 131 -2.59 -5.68 3.96
N TYR A 132 -2.19 -6.95 3.90
CA TYR A 132 -1.20 -7.51 4.84
C TYR A 132 0.18 -6.87 4.69
N HIS A 133 0.58 -6.52 3.46
CA HIS A 133 1.84 -5.87 3.19
C HIS A 133 1.91 -4.44 3.74
N TYR A 134 0.81 -3.71 3.70
CA TYR A 134 0.71 -2.43 4.39
C TYR A 134 0.91 -2.57 5.90
N TRP A 135 0.28 -3.56 6.53
CA TRP A 135 0.45 -3.79 7.97
C TRP A 135 1.87 -4.20 8.33
N TYR A 136 2.52 -5.01 7.48
CA TYR A 136 3.94 -5.33 7.63
C TYR A 136 4.81 -4.07 7.66
N HIS A 137 4.67 -3.19 6.67
CA HIS A 137 5.44 -1.95 6.62
C HIS A 137 4.97 -0.88 7.62
N THR A 138 3.72 -0.90 8.07
CA THR A 138 3.28 -0.06 9.18
C THR A 138 4.06 -0.42 10.45
N GLY A 139 4.18 -1.70 10.78
CA GLY A 139 4.97 -2.17 11.92
C GLY A 139 6.46 -1.82 11.77
N GLU A 140 7.05 -2.02 10.58
CA GLU A 140 8.43 -1.63 10.29
C GLU A 140 8.64 -0.12 10.47
N ASN A 141 7.74 0.71 9.95
CA ASN A 141 7.82 2.17 10.11
C ASN A 141 7.73 2.60 11.58
N MET A 142 6.92 1.90 12.40
CA MET A 142 6.86 2.19 13.83
C MET A 142 8.17 1.82 14.53
N ALA A 143 8.78 0.68 14.18
CA ALA A 143 10.08 0.29 14.72
C ALA A 143 11.19 1.28 14.33
N ILE A 144 11.20 1.76 13.09
CA ILE A 144 12.13 2.80 12.63
C ILE A 144 11.94 4.08 13.47
N ARG A 145 10.71 4.55 13.65
CA ARG A 145 10.40 5.75 14.42
C ARG A 145 10.84 5.63 15.89
N GLN A 146 10.64 4.46 16.50
CA GLN A 146 11.13 4.18 17.86
C GLN A 146 12.65 4.29 17.94
N ASN A 147 13.36 3.70 16.99
CA ASN A 147 14.82 3.77 16.93
C ASN A 147 15.34 5.20 16.65
N LEU A 148 14.56 6.04 15.98
CA LEU A 148 14.86 7.46 15.79
C LEU A 148 14.53 8.33 17.01
N GLY A 149 13.98 7.75 18.08
CA GLY A 149 13.62 8.46 19.31
C GLY A 149 12.31 9.23 19.26
N HIS A 150 11.44 8.93 18.28
CA HIS A 150 10.12 9.56 18.24
C HIS A 150 9.27 9.12 19.43
N SER A 151 8.63 10.07 20.10
CA SER A 151 7.64 9.86 21.16
C SER A 151 6.21 10.02 20.60
N SER A 152 5.22 9.64 21.39
CA SER A 152 3.78 9.81 21.06
C SER A 152 3.41 9.16 19.72
N LEU A 153 3.87 7.92 19.53
CA LEU A 153 3.55 7.15 18.33
C LEU A 153 2.06 6.77 18.31
N PRO A 154 1.43 6.73 17.11
CA PRO A 154 0.03 6.34 16.99
C PRO A 154 -0.19 4.91 17.46
N GLU A 155 -1.28 4.68 18.15
CA GLU A 155 -1.76 3.34 18.46
C GLU A 155 -2.48 2.73 17.25
N PHE A 156 -2.27 1.46 16.98
CA PHE A 156 -2.90 0.67 15.93
C PHE A 156 -3.59 -0.57 16.56
N VAL A 157 -4.70 -1.00 16.00
CA VAL A 157 -5.37 -0.68 14.73
C VAL A 157 -6.45 0.41 14.84
N GLY A 158 -6.49 1.16 15.93
CA GLY A 158 -7.37 2.31 16.09
C GLY A 158 -8.86 1.96 16.00
N ASN A 159 -9.62 2.82 15.31
CA ASN A 159 -11.08 2.71 15.19
C ASN A 159 -11.49 1.76 14.06
N LEU A 160 -11.14 0.48 14.18
CA LEU A 160 -11.51 -0.56 13.21
C LEU A 160 -13.03 -0.77 13.17
N ASP A 161 -13.66 -0.75 14.34
CA ASP A 161 -15.09 -1.11 14.49
C ASP A 161 -16.01 -0.16 13.74
N ASP A 162 -15.68 1.13 13.66
CA ASP A 162 -16.46 2.11 12.90
C ASP A 162 -15.96 2.29 11.46
N ALA A 163 -14.66 2.29 11.25
CA ALA A 163 -14.07 2.65 9.97
C ALA A 163 -14.04 1.49 8.95
N ALA A 164 -13.91 0.26 9.42
CA ALA A 164 -13.86 -0.94 8.58
C ALA A 164 -14.40 -2.16 9.34
N PRO A 165 -15.66 -2.13 9.82
CA PRO A 165 -16.23 -3.23 10.59
C PRO A 165 -16.26 -4.51 9.76
N TYR A 166 -16.21 -5.65 10.45
CA TYR A 166 -16.47 -6.92 9.80
C TYR A 166 -17.88 -6.91 9.18
N ARG A 167 -17.94 -7.19 7.90
CA ARG A 167 -19.18 -7.38 7.15
C ARG A 167 -19.06 -8.63 6.30
N PRO A 168 -20.03 -9.55 6.38
CA PRO A 168 -20.06 -10.68 5.45
C PRO A 168 -20.28 -10.14 4.02
N ASP A 169 -19.66 -10.79 3.06
CA ASP A 169 -20.02 -10.60 1.65
C ASP A 169 -21.45 -11.10 1.42
N ARG A 170 -22.24 -10.37 0.63
CA ARG A 170 -23.66 -10.68 0.35
C ARG A 170 -23.85 -11.07 -1.09
#